data_0929b0296f0bd30511fe4968b28aa24c
#
_entry.id   0929b0296f0bd30511fe4968b28aa24c
#
_cell.length_a   1.000
_cell.length_b   1.000
_cell.length_c   1.000
_cell.angle_alpha   90.00
_cell.angle_beta   90.00
_cell.angle_gamma   90.00
#
_symmetry.space_group_name_H-M   'P 1'
#
loop_
_entity.id
_entity.type
_entity.pdbx_description
1 polymer ?
#
loop_
_entity_poly.entity_id
_entity_poly.type
_entity_poly.pdbx_seq_one_letter_code
_entity_poly.pdbx_strand_id
1 'polypeptide(L)' 'MSDEELEGRLHDARQELFNLRFQSATGALENSARLRTTKREIARILTVRHEREASLERR' A
#
# COMPACT_ATOMS: atom_id res chain seq x y z
N MET A 1 -3.25 -3.98 -14.95
CA MET A 1 -2.01 -4.15 -14.16
C MET A 1 -1.78 -5.64 -13.89
N SER A 2 -0.58 -6.13 -14.16
CA SER A 2 -0.25 -7.53 -13.91
C SER A 2 -0.08 -7.80 -12.41
N ASP A 3 -0.11 -9.08 -12.04
CA ASP A 3 0.09 -9.46 -10.63
C ASP A 3 1.49 -9.08 -10.14
N GLU A 4 2.49 -9.20 -11.00
CA GLU A 4 3.85 -8.78 -10.66
C GLU A 4 3.94 -7.28 -10.40
N GLU A 5 3.24 -6.48 -11.21
CA GLU A 5 3.20 -5.03 -11.01
C GLU A 5 2.49 -4.67 -9.71
N LEU A 6 1.39 -5.38 -9.39
CA LEU A 6 0.69 -5.17 -8.13
C LEU A 6 1.58 -5.48 -6.94
N GLU A 7 2.29 -6.60 -6.98
CA GLU A 7 3.20 -6.98 -5.90
C GLU A 7 4.34 -5.97 -5.74
N GLY A 8 4.89 -5.47 -6.85
CA GLY A 8 5.92 -4.44 -6.83
C GLY A 8 5.42 -3.15 -6.20
N ARG A 9 4.23 -2.71 -6.59
CA ARG A 9 3.63 -1.50 -6.02
C ARG A 9 3.32 -1.67 -4.55
N LEU A 10 2.85 -2.84 -4.15
CA LEU A 10 2.57 -3.12 -2.75
C LEU A 10 3.85 -3.09 -1.92
N HIS A 11 4.92 -3.68 -2.43
CA HIS A 11 6.21 -3.67 -1.77
C HIS A 11 6.73 -2.24 -1.57
N ASP A 12 6.70 -1.44 -2.63
CA ASP A 12 7.16 -0.06 -2.60
C ASP A 12 6.32 0.79 -1.63
N ALA A 13 5.00 0.61 -1.69
CA ALA A 13 4.09 1.35 -0.82
C ALA A 13 4.29 0.99 0.65
N ARG A 14 4.57 -0.28 0.95
CA ARG A 14 4.85 -0.72 2.33
C ARG A 14 6.15 -0.14 2.83
N GLN A 15 7.18 -0.07 1.99
CA GLN A 15 8.44 0.55 2.38
C GLN A 15 8.26 2.04 2.65
N GLU A 16 7.50 2.74 1.81
CA GLU A 16 7.20 4.14 2.02
C GLU A 16 6.41 4.35 3.32
N LEU A 17 5.41 3.50 3.57
CA LEU A 17 4.65 3.57 4.81
C LEU A 17 5.55 3.37 6.03
N PHE A 18 6.45 2.42 5.98
CA PHE A 18 7.40 2.18 7.07
C PHE A 18 8.25 3.42 7.33
N ASN A 19 8.80 4.02 6.27
CA ASN A 19 9.61 5.22 6.39
C ASN A 19 8.81 6.39 6.97
N LEU A 20 7.58 6.58 6.51
CA LEU A 20 6.71 7.65 7.00
C LEU A 20 6.35 7.46 8.47
N ARG A 21 6.09 6.21 8.88
CA ARG A 21 5.82 5.89 10.29
C ARG A 21 7.05 6.17 11.15
N PHE A 22 8.22 5.82 10.65
CA PHE A 22 9.48 6.10 11.36
C PHE A 22 9.67 7.60 11.53
N GLN A 23 9.45 8.38 10.47
CA GLN A 23 9.53 9.84 10.53
C GLN A 23 8.52 10.43 11.52
N SER A 24 7.31 9.90 11.52
CA SER A 24 6.28 10.32 12.47
C SER A 24 6.70 10.04 13.92
N ALA A 25 7.26 8.87 14.17
CA ALA A 25 7.69 8.47 15.50
C ALA A 25 8.85 9.34 16.02
N THR A 26 9.72 9.81 15.13
CA THR A 26 10.85 10.67 15.51
C THR A 26 10.50 12.16 15.46
N GLY A 27 9.28 12.51 15.05
CA GLY A 27 8.88 13.91 14.93
C GLY A 27 9.37 14.60 13.64
N ALA A 28 9.98 13.84 12.72
CA ALA A 28 10.54 14.40 11.49
C ALA A 28 9.51 14.52 10.36
N LEU A 29 8.31 13.95 10.53
CA LEU A 29 7.29 13.98 9.49
C LEU A 29 6.61 15.35 9.42
N GLU A 30 6.82 16.05 8.32
CA GLU A 30 6.25 17.39 8.11
C GLU A 30 4.83 17.37 7.57
N ASN A 31 4.46 16.31 6.84
CA ASN A 31 3.17 16.23 6.15
C ASN A 31 2.49 14.89 6.41
N SER A 32 1.54 14.89 7.35
CA SER A 32 0.77 13.69 7.70
C SER A 32 -0.16 13.23 6.57
N ALA A 33 -0.47 14.09 5.59
CA ALA A 33 -1.29 13.72 4.45
C ALA A 33 -0.63 12.63 3.61
N ARG A 34 0.70 12.62 3.51
CA ARG A 34 1.42 11.56 2.80
C ARG A 34 1.21 10.20 3.45
N LEU A 35 1.21 10.15 4.78
CA LEU A 35 0.95 8.90 5.51
C LEU A 35 -0.44 8.37 5.18
N ARG A 36 -1.44 9.24 5.17
CA ARG A 36 -2.82 8.89 4.87
C ARG A 36 -2.95 8.39 3.42
N THR A 37 -2.33 9.10 2.48
CA THR A 37 -2.35 8.75 1.06
C THR A 37 -1.71 7.39 0.82
N THR A 38 -0.57 7.13 1.45
CA THR A 38 0.14 5.85 1.32
C THR A 38 -0.68 4.69 1.88
N LYS A 39 -1.32 4.88 3.03
CA LYS A 39 -2.22 3.87 3.60
C LYS A 39 -3.39 3.57 2.65
N ARG A 40 -3.94 4.60 2.03
CA ARG A 40 -5.05 4.45 1.07
C ARG A 40 -4.61 3.67 -0.17
N GLU A 41 -3.41 3.96 -0.68
CA GLU A 41 -2.86 3.24 -1.83
C GLU A 41 -2.67 1.75 -1.52
N ILE A 42 -2.14 1.43 -0.35
CA ILE A 42 -1.98 0.05 0.09
C ILE A 42 -3.35 -0.64 0.17
N ALA A 43 -4.34 0.03 0.74
CA ALA A 43 -5.69 -0.53 0.84
C ALA A 43 -6.29 -0.81 -0.54
N ARG A 44 -6.08 0.08 -1.51
CA ARG A 44 -6.55 -0.13 -2.89
C ARG A 44 -5.88 -1.33 -3.54
N ILE A 45 -4.57 -1.46 -3.40
CA ILE A 45 -3.81 -2.57 -3.97
C ILE A 45 -4.30 -3.89 -3.37
N LEU A 46 -4.46 -3.94 -2.05
CA LEU A 46 -4.95 -5.12 -1.37
C LEU A 46 -6.38 -5.48 -1.80
N THR A 47 -7.22 -4.48 -2.01
CA THR A 47 -8.60 -4.68 -2.48
C THR A 47 -8.61 -5.32 -3.87
N VAL A 48 -7.83 -4.78 -4.80
CA VAL A 48 -7.73 -5.32 -6.16
C VAL A 48 -7.20 -6.76 -6.13
N ARG A 49 -6.17 -7.00 -5.33
CA ARG A 49 -5.59 -8.33 -5.18
C ARG A 49 -6.63 -9.32 -4.64
N HIS A 50 -7.37 -8.91 -3.62
CA HIS A 50 -8.42 -9.74 -3.03
C HIS A 50 -9.53 -10.03 -4.03
N GLU A 51 -9.96 -9.05 -4.82
CA GLU A 51 -10.97 -9.23 -5.86
C GLU A 51 -10.52 -10.25 -6.91
N ARG A 52 -9.25 -10.21 -7.31
CA ARG A 52 -8.70 -11.17 -8.26
C ARG A 52 -8.70 -12.58 -7.71
N GLU A 53 -8.31 -12.75 -6.45
CA GLU A 53 -8.34 -14.05 -5.78
C GLU A 53 -9.77 -14.58 -5.67
N ALA A 54 -10.72 -13.73 -5.27
CA ALA A 54 -12.13 -14.11 -5.18
C ALA A 54 -12.70 -14.50 -6.55
N SER A 55 -12.32 -13.80 -7.60
CA SER A 55 -12.75 -14.12 -8.96
C SER A 55 -12.27 -15.50 -9.41
N LEU A 56 -11.04 -15.87 -9.04
CA LEU A 56 -10.51 -17.20 -9.34
C LEU A 56 -11.26 -18.29 -8.58
N GLU A 57 -11.60 -18.05 -7.32
CA GLU A 57 -12.31 -19.01 -6.49
C GLU A 57 -13.75 -19.26 -6.95
N ARG A 58 -14.36 -18.28 -7.60
CA ARG A 58 -15.75 -18.38 -8.07
C ARG A 58 -15.92 -19.21 -9.32
N ARG A 59 -14.85 -19.65 -9.95
CA ARG A 59 -14.91 -20.52 -11.10
C ARG A 59 -15.09 -21.98 -10.65
#